data_81d194f27611c46ff2c9e8f00f17d172
#
_entry.id   81d194f27611c46ff2c9e8f00f17d172
#
_cell.length_a   1.000
_cell.length_b   1.000
_cell.length_c   1.000
_cell.angle_alpha   90.00
_cell.angle_beta   90.00
_cell.angle_gamma   90.00
#
_symmetry.space_group_name_H-M   'P 1'
#
loop_
_entity.id
_entity.type
_entity.pdbx_description
1 polymer ?
#
loop_
_entity_poly.entity_id
_entity_poly.type
_entity_poly.pdbx_seq_one_letter_code
_entity_poly.pdbx_strand_id
1 'polypeptide(L)'
;MEKLKTVLSIILGIILVILLLIAKDYFKLRSEKLLIMKNDLTESYYDTNKLKAMLQENLGEKYTGEIKTDFDNFVLTKVLSSISELENEKYKRYDSFLSIKDMKEYTDSRRDKAENINGKQINQNTYYLDINHFFDGVTFKKVFSLSHQFRNYKNLIIDLRDNSGGTFDELKDVASLFLEKGKVIYQLNYGKEKDCIVSNNGEPFVFDNIVMLTNYNTASVSELFILALKENLSNVKVIGTGTYGKSISYSFRNFKDGSAMVFITSIMVGANNTPIDINGIQPDVMIGNTEDFYNSIIDENKRKDAIESDSKRQFDEALNYLNAKE
;
A
#
# COMPACT_ATOMS: atom_id res chain seq x y z
N MET A 1 -31.19 50.28 -5.53
CA MET A 1 -30.87 48.84 -5.33
C MET A 1 -29.40 48.55 -5.64
N GLU A 2 -28.82 49.01 -6.73
CA GLU A 2 -27.39 48.74 -7.08
C GLU A 2 -26.40 49.26 -6.05
N LYS A 3 -26.55 50.53 -5.60
CA LYS A 3 -25.67 51.10 -4.56
C LYS A 3 -25.67 50.31 -3.25
N LEU A 4 -26.80 49.69 -2.89
CA LEU A 4 -26.90 48.87 -1.70
C LEU A 4 -26.18 47.55 -1.86
N LYS A 5 -26.25 46.89 -3.04
CA LYS A 5 -25.51 45.69 -3.38
C LYS A 5 -24.00 45.90 -3.37
N THR A 6 -23.54 47.05 -3.91
CA THR A 6 -22.12 47.42 -3.91
C THR A 6 -21.60 47.65 -2.48
N VAL A 7 -22.35 48.34 -1.63
CA VAL A 7 -21.98 48.52 -0.22
C VAL A 7 -21.95 47.22 0.52
N LEU A 8 -22.91 46.31 0.29
CA LEU A 8 -22.96 44.98 0.93
C LEU A 8 -21.77 44.11 0.51
N SER A 9 -21.37 44.10 -0.77
CA SER A 9 -20.22 43.36 -1.26
C SER A 9 -18.88 43.87 -0.71
N ILE A 10 -18.76 45.19 -0.51
CA ILE A 10 -17.56 45.77 0.14
C ILE A 10 -17.49 45.37 1.61
N ILE A 11 -18.61 45.41 2.33
CA ILE A 11 -18.68 44.98 3.75
C ILE A 11 -18.34 43.50 3.87
N LEU A 12 -18.88 42.63 2.98
CA LEU A 12 -18.57 41.23 2.95
C LEU A 12 -17.09 40.94 2.68
N GLY A 13 -16.50 41.69 1.76
CA GLY A 13 -15.06 41.62 1.45
C GLY A 13 -14.19 42.00 2.66
N ILE A 14 -14.56 43.08 3.37
CA ILE A 14 -13.85 43.50 4.58
C ILE A 14 -13.97 42.44 5.69
N ILE A 15 -15.17 41.88 5.91
CA ILE A 15 -15.38 40.79 6.89
C ILE A 15 -14.53 39.56 6.54
N LEU A 16 -14.47 39.18 5.27
CA LEU A 16 -13.64 38.05 4.82
C LEU A 16 -12.14 38.28 5.09
N VAL A 17 -11.65 39.51 4.80
CA VAL A 17 -10.25 39.89 5.09
C VAL A 17 -9.96 39.85 6.58
N ILE A 18 -10.87 40.35 7.42
CA ILE A 18 -10.73 40.30 8.89
C ILE A 18 -10.70 38.83 9.38
N LEU A 19 -11.58 37.97 8.86
CA LEU A 19 -11.60 36.53 9.21
C LEU A 19 -10.31 35.82 8.79
N LEU A 20 -9.75 36.17 7.62
CA LEU A 20 -8.47 35.62 7.15
C LEU A 20 -7.29 36.09 8.02
N LEU A 21 -7.29 37.34 8.48
CA LEU A 21 -6.27 37.87 9.40
C LEU A 21 -6.37 37.18 10.77
N ILE A 22 -7.57 37.05 11.32
CA ILE A 22 -7.80 36.34 12.60
C ILE A 22 -7.36 34.89 12.48
N ALA A 23 -7.70 34.19 11.38
CA ALA A 23 -7.25 32.82 11.13
C ALA A 23 -5.73 32.76 11.03
N LYS A 24 -5.09 33.67 10.30
CA LYS A 24 -3.62 33.76 10.20
C LYS A 24 -2.96 33.92 11.56
N ASP A 25 -3.47 34.83 12.39
CA ASP A 25 -2.93 35.10 13.72
C ASP A 25 -3.17 33.91 14.68
N TYR A 26 -4.31 33.23 14.56
CA TYR A 26 -4.60 32.01 15.33
C TYR A 26 -3.64 30.87 14.96
N PHE A 27 -3.39 30.65 13.66
CA PHE A 27 -2.42 29.66 13.22
C PHE A 27 -0.98 30.06 13.57
N LYS A 28 -0.64 31.34 13.48
CA LYS A 28 0.65 31.89 13.89
C LYS A 28 0.90 31.66 15.39
N LEU A 29 -0.07 32.01 16.24
CA LEU A 29 0.05 31.83 17.71
C LEU A 29 0.26 30.36 18.11
N ARG A 30 -0.36 29.42 17.37
CA ARG A 30 -0.21 27.97 17.61
C ARG A 30 1.16 27.44 17.19
N SER A 31 1.70 27.94 16.08
CA SER A 31 3.06 27.61 15.62
C SER A 31 4.14 28.29 16.47
N GLU A 32 3.85 29.49 17.02
CA GLU A 32 4.79 30.21 17.89
C GLU A 32 5.10 29.46 19.18
N LYS A 33 4.11 28.81 19.82
CA LYS A 33 4.34 28.03 21.05
C LYS A 33 5.34 26.91 20.85
N LEU A 34 5.20 26.15 19.77
CA LEU A 34 6.13 25.05 19.44
C LEU A 34 7.50 25.60 19.05
N LEU A 35 7.54 26.72 18.33
CA LEU A 35 8.79 27.37 17.94
C LEU A 35 9.53 27.96 19.12
N ILE A 36 8.82 28.63 20.06
CA ILE A 36 9.39 29.16 21.30
C ILE A 36 9.95 28.00 22.13
N MET A 37 9.15 26.96 22.37
CA MET A 37 9.61 25.77 23.12
C MET A 37 10.85 25.14 22.49
N LYS A 38 10.87 24.99 21.16
CA LYS A 38 12.04 24.50 20.44
C LYS A 38 13.26 25.37 20.67
N ASN A 39 13.13 26.68 20.44
CA ASN A 39 14.24 27.62 20.60
C ASN A 39 14.78 27.62 22.03
N ASP A 40 13.88 27.70 23.02
CA ASP A 40 14.27 27.69 24.44
C ASP A 40 15.02 26.41 24.83
N LEU A 41 14.53 25.24 24.37
CA LEU A 41 15.19 23.96 24.66
C LEU A 41 16.50 23.79 23.89
N THR A 42 16.58 24.22 22.65
CA THR A 42 17.78 24.00 21.81
C THR A 42 18.86 25.07 21.97
N GLU A 43 18.50 26.29 22.40
CA GLU A 43 19.42 27.42 22.51
C GLU A 43 19.74 27.79 23.98
N SER A 44 18.76 27.62 24.89
CA SER A 44 18.84 28.12 26.27
C SER A 44 18.87 27.04 27.34
N TYR A 45 18.72 25.74 26.97
CA TYR A 45 18.79 24.67 27.94
C TYR A 45 20.19 24.58 28.53
N TYR A 46 20.28 24.61 29.85
CA TYR A 46 21.54 24.76 30.61
C TYR A 46 22.53 23.60 30.39
N ASP A 47 22.04 22.41 30.00
CA ASP A 47 22.87 21.24 29.77
C ASP A 47 22.65 20.69 28.35
N THR A 48 23.32 21.32 27.40
CA THR A 48 23.27 20.92 25.98
C THR A 48 23.81 19.52 25.74
N ASN A 49 24.73 19.02 26.57
CA ASN A 49 25.25 17.66 26.41
C ASN A 49 24.19 16.62 26.80
N LYS A 50 23.43 16.90 27.87
CA LYS A 50 22.31 16.04 28.26
C LYS A 50 21.22 16.03 27.20
N LEU A 51 20.91 17.18 26.60
CA LEU A 51 19.95 17.26 25.48
C LEU A 51 20.43 16.45 24.28
N LYS A 52 21.70 16.59 23.89
CA LYS A 52 22.29 15.80 22.78
C LYS A 52 22.27 14.30 23.09
N ALA A 53 22.63 13.89 24.29
CA ALA A 53 22.61 12.48 24.70
C ALA A 53 21.19 11.90 24.62
N MET A 54 20.18 12.64 25.09
CA MET A 54 18.77 12.24 25.00
C MET A 54 18.30 12.11 23.55
N LEU A 55 18.65 13.09 22.70
CA LEU A 55 18.29 13.04 21.28
C LEU A 55 18.97 11.86 20.57
N GLN A 56 20.26 11.63 20.84
CA GLN A 56 21.02 10.51 20.27
C GLN A 56 20.44 9.16 20.70
N GLU A 57 20.12 8.99 21.98
CA GLU A 57 19.52 7.77 22.52
C GLU A 57 18.16 7.45 21.86
N ASN A 58 17.30 8.47 21.68
CA ASN A 58 15.96 8.28 21.15
C ASN A 58 15.88 8.21 19.63
N LEU A 59 16.80 8.82 18.90
CA LEU A 59 16.82 8.83 17.43
C LEU A 59 17.71 7.72 16.85
N GLY A 60 18.70 7.21 17.61
CA GLY A 60 19.62 6.18 17.14
C GLY A 60 20.31 6.58 15.83
N GLU A 61 20.15 5.79 14.78
CA GLU A 61 20.73 6.07 13.46
C GLU A 61 20.17 7.32 12.76
N LYS A 62 19.04 7.85 13.21
CA LYS A 62 18.41 9.08 12.68
C LYS A 62 19.03 10.35 13.27
N TYR A 63 19.92 10.22 14.29
CA TYR A 63 20.60 11.33 14.91
C TYR A 63 21.63 11.95 13.95
N THR A 64 21.50 13.26 13.69
CA THR A 64 22.35 14.01 12.77
C THR A 64 23.49 14.79 13.45
N GLY A 65 23.35 15.06 14.75
CA GLY A 65 24.25 15.91 15.52
C GLY A 65 23.90 17.42 15.46
N GLU A 66 22.92 17.78 14.63
CA GLU A 66 22.39 19.14 14.54
C GLU A 66 21.16 19.28 15.45
N ILE A 67 21.30 19.95 16.61
CA ILE A 67 20.32 19.94 17.71
C ILE A 67 18.90 20.32 17.26
N LYS A 68 18.76 21.35 16.41
CA LYS A 68 17.43 21.83 16.00
C LYS A 68 16.71 20.83 15.11
N THR A 69 17.44 20.24 14.18
CA THR A 69 16.92 19.19 13.28
C THR A 69 16.59 17.94 14.07
N ASP A 70 17.48 17.52 14.96
CA ASP A 70 17.28 16.34 15.80
C ASP A 70 16.11 16.50 16.77
N PHE A 71 15.88 17.70 17.28
CA PHE A 71 14.71 17.99 18.11
C PHE A 71 13.41 17.87 17.31
N ASP A 72 13.34 18.38 16.09
CA ASP A 72 12.17 18.22 15.22
C ASP A 72 11.91 16.74 14.90
N ASN A 73 12.96 16.00 14.55
CA ASN A 73 12.88 14.57 14.26
C ASN A 73 12.43 13.76 15.48
N PHE A 74 12.92 14.12 16.69
CA PHE A 74 12.50 13.52 17.94
C PHE A 74 11.01 13.76 18.23
N VAL A 75 10.52 14.99 18.10
CA VAL A 75 9.10 15.32 18.32
C VAL A 75 8.22 14.54 17.34
N LEU A 76 8.56 14.53 16.04
CA LEU A 76 7.82 13.77 15.04
C LEU A 76 7.81 12.26 15.35
N THR A 77 8.96 11.71 15.69
CA THR A 77 9.08 10.28 16.05
C THR A 77 8.20 9.94 17.26
N LYS A 78 8.22 10.77 18.32
CA LYS A 78 7.42 10.54 19.54
C LYS A 78 5.92 10.66 19.28
N VAL A 79 5.49 11.65 18.51
CA VAL A 79 4.07 11.82 18.15
C VAL A 79 3.59 10.61 17.35
N LEU A 80 4.34 10.23 16.30
CA LEU A 80 3.96 9.11 15.45
C LEU A 80 4.01 7.77 16.19
N SER A 81 5.00 7.53 17.06
CA SER A 81 5.05 6.32 17.87
C SER A 81 3.88 6.21 18.84
N SER A 82 3.45 7.33 19.43
CA SER A 82 2.28 7.34 20.32
C SER A 82 0.96 7.05 19.58
N ILE A 83 0.84 7.48 18.32
CA ILE A 83 -0.29 7.11 17.45
C ILE A 83 -0.21 5.62 17.11
N SER A 84 0.98 5.17 16.70
CA SER A 84 1.28 3.80 16.33
C SER A 84 1.01 2.77 17.45
N GLU A 85 1.16 3.17 18.74
CA GLU A 85 0.81 2.32 19.88
C GLU A 85 -0.68 1.95 19.95
N LEU A 86 -1.54 2.72 19.29
CA LEU A 86 -2.99 2.45 19.18
C LEU A 86 -3.31 1.43 18.06
N GLU A 87 -2.34 1.15 17.20
CA GLU A 87 -2.51 0.27 16.06
C GLU A 87 -2.17 -1.19 16.38
N ASN A 88 -2.64 -2.10 15.55
CA ASN A 88 -2.20 -3.49 15.60
C ASN A 88 -0.67 -3.58 15.38
N GLU A 89 0.01 -4.49 16.09
CA GLU A 89 1.48 -4.70 16.01
C GLU A 89 1.99 -4.79 14.56
N LYS A 90 1.20 -5.42 13.69
CA LYS A 90 1.51 -5.59 12.26
C LYS A 90 1.57 -4.25 11.49
N TYR A 91 0.85 -3.23 11.97
CA TYR A 91 0.72 -1.94 11.30
C TYR A 91 1.52 -0.81 11.96
N LYS A 92 2.07 -1.00 13.15
CA LYS A 92 2.81 0.03 13.90
C LYS A 92 3.89 0.74 13.08
N ARG A 93 4.55 0.03 12.16
CA ARG A 93 5.59 0.62 11.29
C ARG A 93 5.08 1.63 10.26
N TYR A 94 3.76 1.71 10.04
CA TYR A 94 3.16 2.60 9.02
C TYR A 94 2.77 3.97 9.57
N ASP A 95 2.97 4.24 10.86
CA ASP A 95 2.92 5.55 11.48
C ASP A 95 4.32 5.88 11.98
N SER A 96 5.15 6.44 11.10
CA SER A 96 6.57 6.62 11.39
C SER A 96 7.18 7.83 10.70
N PHE A 97 8.29 8.29 11.26
CA PHE A 97 9.17 9.26 10.62
C PHE A 97 10.32 8.52 9.92
N LEU A 98 10.51 8.82 8.64
CA LEU A 98 11.60 8.30 7.82
C LEU A 98 12.67 9.37 7.63
N SER A 99 13.90 9.05 8.00
CA SER A 99 15.06 9.89 7.72
C SER A 99 15.36 9.95 6.22
N ILE A 100 16.25 10.86 5.81
CA ILE A 100 16.76 10.93 4.42
C ILE A 100 17.31 9.58 3.97
N LYS A 101 18.05 8.87 4.86
CA LYS A 101 18.61 7.55 4.61
C LYS A 101 17.51 6.52 4.36
N ASP A 102 16.52 6.46 5.28
CA ASP A 102 15.39 5.52 5.15
C ASP A 102 14.60 5.75 3.85
N MET A 103 14.38 7.02 3.48
CA MET A 103 13.69 7.38 2.24
C MET A 103 14.46 6.95 1.00
N LYS A 104 15.78 7.07 1.01
CA LYS A 104 16.63 6.60 -0.08
C LYS A 104 16.55 5.07 -0.20
N GLU A 105 16.73 4.34 0.89
CA GLU A 105 16.61 2.88 0.92
C GLU A 105 15.23 2.41 0.46
N TYR A 106 14.17 3.07 0.91
CA TYR A 106 12.80 2.79 0.46
C TYR A 106 12.63 2.98 -1.05
N THR A 107 13.20 4.05 -1.61
CA THR A 107 13.10 4.36 -3.04
C THR A 107 13.93 3.38 -3.88
N ASP A 108 15.16 3.08 -3.46
CA ASP A 108 16.07 2.20 -4.18
C ASP A 108 15.56 0.75 -4.19
N SER A 109 15.00 0.24 -3.08
CA SER A 109 14.44 -1.11 -2.99
C SER A 109 13.26 -1.39 -3.94
N ARG A 110 12.64 -0.34 -4.51
CA ARG A 110 11.52 -0.46 -5.43
C ARG A 110 11.91 -0.45 -6.90
N ARG A 111 13.07 0.10 -7.26
CA ARG A 111 13.49 0.26 -8.67
C ARG A 111 13.72 -1.06 -9.38
N ASP A 112 14.27 -2.06 -8.71
CA ASP A 112 14.73 -3.30 -9.33
C ASP A 112 13.63 -4.33 -9.62
N LYS A 113 12.40 -4.09 -9.15
CA LYS A 113 11.28 -5.04 -9.28
C LYS A 113 10.41 -4.83 -10.53
N ALA A 114 10.51 -3.66 -11.19
CA ALA A 114 9.57 -3.25 -12.24
C ALA A 114 9.63 -4.06 -13.55
N GLU A 115 10.70 -4.82 -13.81
CA GLU A 115 10.93 -5.45 -15.11
C GLU A 115 10.39 -6.88 -15.24
N ASN A 116 9.88 -7.50 -14.18
CA ASN A 116 9.65 -8.95 -14.09
C ASN A 116 8.19 -9.41 -14.30
N ILE A 117 7.33 -8.60 -14.95
CA ILE A 117 6.00 -9.07 -15.35
C ILE A 117 6.14 -9.91 -16.62
N ASN A 118 5.84 -11.19 -16.52
CA ASN A 118 6.06 -12.17 -17.56
C ASN A 118 4.80 -13.00 -17.84
N GLY A 119 4.74 -13.58 -19.04
CA GLY A 119 3.67 -14.50 -19.38
C GLY A 119 4.18 -15.58 -20.32
N LYS A 120 3.58 -16.76 -20.23
CA LYS A 120 3.89 -17.89 -21.10
C LYS A 120 2.69 -18.79 -21.34
N GLN A 121 2.64 -19.37 -22.52
CA GLN A 121 1.74 -20.46 -22.81
C GLN A 121 2.13 -21.69 -22.01
N ILE A 122 1.17 -22.34 -21.35
CA ILE A 122 1.37 -23.62 -20.65
C ILE A 122 0.94 -24.77 -21.56
N ASN A 123 -0.26 -24.70 -22.12
CA ASN A 123 -0.79 -25.65 -23.08
C ASN A 123 -1.73 -24.93 -24.08
N GLN A 124 -2.52 -25.65 -24.88
CA GLN A 124 -3.41 -25.06 -25.87
C GLN A 124 -4.55 -24.23 -25.25
N ASN A 125 -4.95 -24.52 -24.01
CA ASN A 125 -6.08 -23.88 -23.33
C ASN A 125 -5.67 -22.93 -22.22
N THR A 126 -4.43 -23.02 -21.70
CA THR A 126 -4.01 -22.34 -20.47
C THR A 126 -2.81 -21.41 -20.72
N TYR A 127 -2.94 -20.17 -20.29
CA TYR A 127 -1.86 -19.20 -20.23
C TYR A 127 -1.50 -18.87 -18.77
N TYR A 128 -0.22 -18.63 -18.51
CA TYR A 128 0.31 -18.22 -17.22
C TYR A 128 0.79 -16.77 -17.29
N LEU A 129 0.36 -15.95 -16.36
CA LEU A 129 0.69 -14.55 -16.21
C LEU A 129 1.26 -14.32 -14.81
N ASP A 130 2.51 -13.90 -14.72
CA ASP A 130 3.19 -13.54 -13.48
C ASP A 130 3.14 -12.02 -13.28
N ILE A 131 2.49 -11.59 -12.21
CA ILE A 131 2.40 -10.18 -11.80
C ILE A 131 3.10 -10.06 -10.45
N ASN A 132 4.35 -9.68 -10.46
CA ASN A 132 5.19 -9.63 -9.27
C ASN A 132 5.04 -8.33 -8.45
N HIS A 133 4.42 -7.30 -8.99
CA HIS A 133 4.12 -6.04 -8.29
C HIS A 133 3.18 -5.16 -9.13
N PHE A 134 2.51 -4.17 -8.48
CA PHE A 134 1.69 -3.14 -9.13
C PHE A 134 2.46 -1.81 -9.19
N PHE A 135 3.43 -1.72 -10.10
CA PHE A 135 4.30 -0.55 -10.28
C PHE A 135 3.62 0.56 -11.08
N ASP A 136 3.69 1.76 -10.55
CA ASP A 136 3.14 2.97 -11.16
C ASP A 136 3.65 3.19 -12.59
N GLY A 137 2.70 3.35 -13.52
CA GLY A 137 2.93 3.57 -14.94
C GLY A 137 3.53 2.38 -15.70
N VAL A 138 3.67 1.18 -15.08
CA VAL A 138 4.37 0.02 -15.66
C VAL A 138 3.47 -1.21 -15.79
N THR A 139 2.83 -1.64 -14.69
CA THR A 139 2.18 -2.96 -14.63
C THR A 139 1.03 -3.09 -15.62
N PHE A 140 0.14 -2.12 -15.66
CA PHE A 140 -0.95 -2.10 -16.63
C PHE A 140 -0.45 -2.17 -18.08
N LYS A 141 0.53 -1.33 -18.44
CA LYS A 141 1.08 -1.31 -19.81
C LYS A 141 1.65 -2.66 -20.20
N LYS A 142 2.37 -3.32 -19.26
CA LYS A 142 2.98 -4.62 -19.51
C LYS A 142 1.93 -5.72 -19.63
N VAL A 143 0.97 -5.82 -18.71
CA VAL A 143 -0.13 -6.78 -18.76
C VAL A 143 -0.95 -6.57 -20.03
N PHE A 144 -1.28 -5.31 -20.36
CA PHE A 144 -2.02 -4.98 -21.59
C PHE A 144 -1.24 -5.37 -22.85
N SER A 145 0.07 -5.15 -22.88
CA SER A 145 0.91 -5.58 -24.02
C SER A 145 0.94 -7.11 -24.19
N LEU A 146 0.92 -7.86 -23.08
CA LEU A 146 0.86 -9.32 -23.09
C LEU A 146 -0.56 -9.85 -23.45
N SER A 147 -1.60 -9.04 -23.32
CA SER A 147 -2.97 -9.48 -23.54
C SER A 147 -3.24 -10.03 -24.94
N HIS A 148 -2.53 -9.55 -25.95
CA HIS A 148 -2.61 -10.11 -27.30
C HIS A 148 -2.24 -11.60 -27.37
N GLN A 149 -1.44 -12.07 -26.42
CA GLN A 149 -1.05 -13.47 -26.33
C GLN A 149 -2.09 -14.29 -25.57
N PHE A 150 -2.64 -13.78 -24.46
CA PHE A 150 -3.44 -14.59 -23.53
C PHE A 150 -4.97 -14.44 -23.67
N ARG A 151 -5.48 -13.37 -24.25
CA ARG A 151 -6.93 -13.08 -24.28
C ARG A 151 -7.79 -14.13 -25.01
N ASN A 152 -7.18 -15.01 -25.80
CA ASN A 152 -7.87 -16.05 -26.56
C ASN A 152 -7.78 -17.43 -25.90
N TYR A 153 -7.11 -17.53 -24.75
CA TYR A 153 -7.05 -18.77 -23.97
C TYR A 153 -8.34 -18.96 -23.17
N LYS A 154 -8.70 -20.22 -22.91
CA LYS A 154 -9.86 -20.55 -22.07
C LYS A 154 -9.57 -20.30 -20.59
N ASN A 155 -8.35 -20.61 -20.15
CA ASN A 155 -7.93 -20.58 -18.76
C ASN A 155 -6.73 -19.63 -18.57
N LEU A 156 -6.75 -18.90 -17.46
CA LEU A 156 -5.67 -18.01 -17.06
C LEU A 156 -5.20 -18.38 -15.64
N ILE A 157 -3.89 -18.60 -15.48
CA ILE A 157 -3.24 -18.64 -14.17
C ILE A 157 -2.59 -17.27 -13.94
N ILE A 158 -2.97 -16.59 -12.87
CA ILE A 158 -2.36 -15.33 -12.43
C ILE A 158 -1.52 -15.63 -11.19
N ASP A 159 -0.22 -15.49 -11.30
CA ASP A 159 0.70 -15.67 -10.18
C ASP A 159 0.92 -14.36 -9.44
N LEU A 160 0.49 -14.30 -8.18
CA LEU A 160 0.65 -13.17 -7.26
C LEU A 160 1.57 -13.52 -6.08
N ARG A 161 2.24 -14.65 -6.13
CA ARG A 161 3.18 -15.03 -5.07
C ARG A 161 4.31 -14.00 -5.03
N ASP A 162 4.71 -13.64 -3.82
CA ASP A 162 5.74 -12.62 -3.54
C ASP A 162 5.38 -11.20 -4.05
N ASN A 163 4.14 -10.97 -4.50
CA ASN A 163 3.66 -9.66 -4.87
C ASN A 163 3.19 -8.88 -3.63
N SER A 164 4.00 -7.98 -3.14
CA SER A 164 3.73 -7.16 -1.95
C SER A 164 2.76 -5.97 -2.18
N GLY A 165 2.11 -5.90 -3.36
CA GLY A 165 1.16 -4.85 -3.72
C GLY A 165 1.74 -3.79 -4.66
N GLY A 166 1.39 -2.53 -4.42
CA GLY A 166 1.83 -1.41 -5.25
C GLY A 166 0.88 -0.22 -5.19
N THR A 167 0.57 0.39 -6.34
CA THR A 167 -0.29 1.57 -6.42
C THR A 167 -1.74 1.20 -6.72
N PHE A 168 -2.66 2.02 -6.22
CA PHE A 168 -4.09 1.85 -6.45
C PHE A 168 -4.50 2.09 -7.91
N ASP A 169 -3.80 2.99 -8.60
CA ASP A 169 -4.08 3.29 -10.02
C ASP A 169 -3.78 2.06 -10.88
N GLU A 170 -2.65 1.39 -10.65
CA GLU A 170 -2.32 0.14 -11.36
C GLU A 170 -3.31 -0.99 -11.04
N LEU A 171 -3.74 -1.13 -9.78
CA LEU A 171 -4.80 -2.06 -9.41
C LEU A 171 -6.07 -1.80 -10.22
N LYS A 172 -6.54 -0.55 -10.22
CA LYS A 172 -7.76 -0.16 -10.94
C LYS A 172 -7.65 -0.49 -12.42
N ASP A 173 -6.55 -0.11 -13.04
CA ASP A 173 -6.38 -0.29 -14.49
C ASP A 173 -6.21 -1.77 -14.85
N VAL A 174 -5.43 -2.55 -14.09
CA VAL A 174 -5.28 -4.00 -14.32
C VAL A 174 -6.57 -4.76 -14.03
N ALA A 175 -7.25 -4.47 -12.91
CA ALA A 175 -8.52 -5.14 -12.59
C ALA A 175 -9.61 -4.80 -13.61
N SER A 176 -9.61 -3.57 -14.16
CA SER A 176 -10.53 -3.19 -15.23
C SER A 176 -10.39 -4.03 -16.50
N LEU A 177 -9.23 -4.64 -16.75
CA LEU A 177 -9.07 -5.57 -17.89
C LEU A 177 -9.95 -6.83 -17.78
N PHE A 178 -10.38 -7.18 -16.57
CA PHE A 178 -11.14 -8.39 -16.25
C PHE A 178 -12.59 -8.12 -15.84
N LEU A 179 -12.94 -6.87 -15.54
CA LEU A 179 -14.23 -6.50 -14.95
C LEU A 179 -15.00 -5.54 -15.86
N GLU A 180 -16.29 -5.78 -16.04
CA GLU A 180 -17.19 -4.91 -16.78
C GLU A 180 -17.24 -3.50 -16.14
N LYS A 181 -17.51 -2.51 -16.98
CA LYS A 181 -17.68 -1.12 -16.56
C LYS A 181 -18.70 -0.97 -15.44
N GLY A 182 -18.32 -0.24 -14.40
CA GLY A 182 -19.16 0.03 -13.24
C GLY A 182 -19.09 -1.04 -12.15
N LYS A 183 -18.44 -2.17 -12.37
CA LYS A 183 -18.16 -3.16 -11.31
C LYS A 183 -17.20 -2.55 -10.29
N VAL A 184 -17.51 -2.70 -9.01
CA VAL A 184 -16.67 -2.21 -7.92
C VAL A 184 -15.41 -3.06 -7.84
N ILE A 185 -14.25 -2.41 -7.83
CA ILE A 185 -12.95 -3.08 -7.69
C ILE A 185 -12.58 -3.18 -6.21
N TYR A 186 -12.61 -2.04 -5.50
CA TYR A 186 -12.32 -1.95 -4.07
C TYR A 186 -12.93 -0.68 -3.49
N GLN A 187 -12.87 -0.57 -2.15
CA GLN A 187 -13.33 0.60 -1.43
C GLN A 187 -12.28 1.03 -0.40
N LEU A 188 -12.20 2.34 -0.11
CA LEU A 188 -11.32 2.93 0.89
C LEU A 188 -12.15 3.66 1.94
N ASN A 189 -12.01 3.28 3.21
CA ASN A 189 -12.72 3.90 4.32
C ASN A 189 -11.80 4.88 5.05
N TYR A 190 -12.16 6.17 5.05
CA TYR A 190 -11.44 7.27 5.70
C TYR A 190 -12.19 7.72 6.98
N GLY A 191 -12.47 6.78 7.86
CA GLY A 191 -13.29 7.07 9.03
C GLY A 191 -14.77 7.23 8.67
N LYS A 192 -15.24 8.48 8.46
CA LYS A 192 -16.65 8.77 8.10
C LYS A 192 -16.90 8.80 6.59
N GLU A 193 -15.87 8.96 5.81
CA GLU A 193 -15.92 9.05 4.35
C GLU A 193 -15.49 7.72 3.72
N LYS A 194 -15.98 7.47 2.53
CA LYS A 194 -15.71 6.23 1.79
C LYS A 194 -15.62 6.52 0.31
N ASP A 195 -14.54 6.06 -0.29
CA ASP A 195 -14.36 6.04 -1.74
C ASP A 195 -14.68 4.65 -2.27
N CYS A 196 -15.41 4.61 -3.39
CA CYS A 196 -15.75 3.39 -4.10
C CYS A 196 -15.13 3.48 -5.51
N ILE A 197 -14.16 2.62 -5.77
CA ILE A 197 -13.43 2.60 -7.03
C ILE A 197 -14.03 1.53 -7.94
N VAL A 198 -14.38 1.94 -9.18
CA VAL A 198 -15.06 1.07 -10.14
C VAL A 198 -14.25 0.88 -11.42
N SER A 199 -14.49 -0.23 -12.10
CA SER A 199 -13.97 -0.52 -13.44
C SER A 199 -14.48 0.50 -14.46
N ASN A 200 -13.60 0.93 -15.34
CA ASN A 200 -13.91 1.84 -16.46
C ASN A 200 -13.89 1.14 -17.83
N ASN A 201 -13.59 -0.16 -17.90
CA ASN A 201 -13.49 -0.92 -19.14
C ASN A 201 -14.86 -1.45 -19.61
N GLY A 202 -15.18 -1.23 -20.88
CA GLY A 202 -16.42 -1.75 -21.50
C GLY A 202 -16.30 -3.16 -22.08
N GLU A 203 -15.08 -3.66 -22.31
CA GLU A 203 -14.81 -4.94 -22.97
C GLU A 203 -13.77 -5.75 -22.19
N PRO A 204 -14.15 -6.38 -21.07
CA PRO A 204 -13.24 -7.17 -20.27
C PRO A 204 -12.78 -8.44 -20.98
N PHE A 205 -11.60 -8.93 -20.63
CA PHE A 205 -11.17 -10.26 -21.03
C PHE A 205 -11.98 -11.33 -20.30
N VAL A 206 -12.47 -12.30 -21.04
CA VAL A 206 -13.31 -13.38 -20.53
C VAL A 206 -12.55 -14.70 -20.61
N PHE A 207 -12.55 -15.44 -19.51
CA PHE A 207 -11.95 -16.77 -19.38
C PHE A 207 -13.00 -17.75 -18.85
N ASP A 208 -12.87 -19.03 -19.22
CA ASP A 208 -13.70 -20.08 -18.62
C ASP A 208 -13.32 -20.26 -17.14
N ASN A 209 -12.02 -20.22 -16.81
CA ASN A 209 -11.51 -20.28 -15.45
C ASN A 209 -10.30 -19.35 -15.26
N ILE A 210 -10.23 -18.73 -14.08
CA ILE A 210 -9.07 -17.98 -13.58
C ILE A 210 -8.58 -18.64 -12.29
N VAL A 211 -7.32 -19.02 -12.24
CA VAL A 211 -6.66 -19.48 -11.02
C VAL A 211 -5.66 -18.42 -10.56
N MET A 212 -5.75 -18.01 -9.31
CA MET A 212 -4.79 -17.08 -8.71
C MET A 212 -3.90 -17.82 -7.72
N LEU A 213 -2.58 -17.74 -7.91
CA LEU A 213 -1.60 -18.32 -7.00
C LEU A 213 -1.18 -17.29 -5.96
N THR A 214 -1.19 -17.68 -4.68
CA THR A 214 -0.89 -16.79 -3.56
C THR A 214 0.08 -17.40 -2.56
N ASN A 215 0.81 -16.55 -1.84
CA ASN A 215 1.59 -16.95 -0.67
C ASN A 215 1.56 -15.85 0.42
N TYR A 216 2.22 -16.10 1.55
CA TYR A 216 2.26 -15.19 2.69
C TYR A 216 2.90 -13.82 2.39
N ASN A 217 3.63 -13.67 1.27
CA ASN A 217 4.17 -12.39 0.79
C ASN A 217 3.22 -11.64 -0.14
N THR A 218 2.12 -12.27 -0.59
CA THR A 218 1.06 -11.60 -1.35
C THR A 218 0.34 -10.61 -0.43
N ALA A 219 0.41 -9.30 -0.71
CA ALA A 219 -0.02 -8.29 0.25
C ALA A 219 -0.72 -7.06 -0.36
N SER A 220 -1.54 -6.35 0.45
CA SER A 220 -2.02 -5.00 0.16
C SER A 220 -2.86 -4.94 -1.14
N VAL A 221 -2.42 -4.16 -2.13
CA VAL A 221 -3.08 -4.01 -3.45
C VAL A 221 -3.31 -5.36 -4.13
N SER A 222 -2.39 -6.34 -3.96
CA SER A 222 -2.58 -7.70 -4.49
C SER A 222 -3.74 -8.42 -3.83
N GLU A 223 -3.95 -8.18 -2.53
CA GLU A 223 -5.10 -8.75 -1.80
C GLU A 223 -6.42 -8.12 -2.28
N LEU A 224 -6.42 -6.81 -2.54
CA LEU A 224 -7.58 -6.16 -3.17
C LEU A 224 -7.85 -6.67 -4.59
N PHE A 225 -6.80 -6.98 -5.37
CA PHE A 225 -6.97 -7.57 -6.70
C PHE A 225 -7.60 -8.96 -6.64
N ILE A 226 -7.20 -9.78 -5.66
CA ILE A 226 -7.85 -11.08 -5.39
C ILE A 226 -9.33 -10.89 -5.08
N LEU A 227 -9.66 -10.00 -4.14
CA LEU A 227 -11.04 -9.72 -3.76
C LEU A 227 -11.85 -9.15 -4.94
N ALA A 228 -11.26 -8.22 -5.70
CA ALA A 228 -11.92 -7.63 -6.87
C ALA A 228 -12.39 -8.69 -7.87
N LEU A 229 -11.53 -9.65 -8.20
CA LEU A 229 -11.90 -10.72 -9.13
C LEU A 229 -12.84 -11.75 -8.48
N LYS A 230 -12.57 -12.23 -7.27
CA LYS A 230 -13.42 -13.21 -6.58
C LYS A 230 -14.85 -12.73 -6.33
N GLU A 231 -15.01 -11.45 -6.00
CA GLU A 231 -16.33 -10.90 -5.65
C GLU A 231 -17.17 -10.51 -6.88
N ASN A 232 -16.55 -10.31 -8.03
CA ASN A 232 -17.24 -9.96 -9.26
C ASN A 232 -17.40 -11.11 -10.25
N LEU A 233 -16.55 -12.15 -10.16
CA LEU A 233 -16.51 -13.28 -11.11
C LEU A 233 -16.73 -14.60 -10.36
N SER A 234 -17.54 -15.50 -10.94
CA SER A 234 -17.85 -16.80 -10.32
C SER A 234 -16.86 -17.92 -10.64
N ASN A 235 -15.92 -17.66 -11.56
CA ASN A 235 -14.98 -18.63 -12.12
C ASN A 235 -13.53 -18.41 -11.63
N VAL A 236 -13.35 -17.72 -10.51
CA VAL A 236 -12.05 -17.45 -9.91
C VAL A 236 -11.78 -18.44 -8.77
N LYS A 237 -10.59 -19.05 -8.79
CA LYS A 237 -10.10 -19.97 -7.75
C LYS A 237 -8.76 -19.50 -7.21
N VAL A 238 -8.61 -19.43 -5.91
CA VAL A 238 -7.34 -19.08 -5.25
C VAL A 238 -6.69 -20.34 -4.70
N ILE A 239 -5.44 -20.58 -5.08
CA ILE A 239 -4.64 -21.75 -4.67
C ILE A 239 -3.31 -21.26 -4.09
N GLY A 240 -2.90 -21.81 -2.97
CA GLY A 240 -1.64 -21.44 -2.32
C GLY A 240 -1.75 -21.38 -0.81
N THR A 241 -1.09 -20.43 -0.18
CA THR A 241 -1.22 -20.16 1.26
C THR A 241 -1.99 -18.86 1.50
N GLY A 242 -2.39 -18.63 2.74
CA GLY A 242 -2.96 -17.35 3.18
C GLY A 242 -2.03 -16.19 2.83
N THR A 243 -2.62 -15.06 2.47
CA THR A 243 -1.87 -13.85 2.12
C THR A 243 -1.41 -13.09 3.37
N TYR A 244 -0.72 -11.98 3.20
CA TYR A 244 -0.13 -11.22 4.30
C TYR A 244 -1.17 -10.61 5.25
N GLY A 245 -2.31 -10.10 4.75
CA GLY A 245 -3.33 -9.43 5.56
C GLY A 245 -3.04 -7.95 5.83
N LYS A 246 -2.62 -7.21 4.81
CA LYS A 246 -2.42 -5.75 4.92
C LYS A 246 -3.67 -5.01 4.46
N SER A 247 -4.52 -4.62 5.41
CA SER A 247 -5.79 -3.94 5.16
C SER A 247 -5.73 -2.41 5.26
N ILE A 248 -4.53 -1.82 5.37
CA ILE A 248 -4.36 -0.37 5.51
C ILE A 248 -3.66 0.25 4.30
N SER A 249 -4.05 1.48 3.97
CA SER A 249 -3.27 2.34 3.11
C SER A 249 -2.57 3.42 3.93
N TYR A 250 -1.47 3.94 3.40
CA TYR A 250 -0.69 4.99 4.03
C TYR A 250 -0.22 6.00 2.99
N SER A 251 0.07 7.21 3.45
CA SER A 251 0.60 8.28 2.63
C SER A 251 1.94 8.77 3.14
N PHE A 252 2.72 9.35 2.23
CA PHE A 252 3.95 10.04 2.55
C PHE A 252 3.73 11.54 2.53
N ARG A 253 4.19 12.21 3.57
CA ARG A 253 4.39 13.65 3.56
C ARG A 253 5.89 13.92 3.47
N ASN A 254 6.37 14.19 2.26
CA ASN A 254 7.78 14.50 2.04
C ASN A 254 8.11 15.92 2.54
N PHE A 255 9.25 16.04 3.21
CA PHE A 255 9.81 17.30 3.66
C PHE A 255 10.89 17.80 2.67
N LYS A 256 11.21 19.09 2.76
CA LYS A 256 12.17 19.73 1.86
C LYS A 256 13.61 19.22 2.01
N ASP A 257 13.94 18.66 3.17
CA ASP A 257 15.26 18.08 3.48
C ASP A 257 15.41 16.65 2.92
N GLY A 258 14.35 16.06 2.36
CA GLY A 258 14.34 14.70 1.83
C GLY A 258 13.89 13.63 2.81
N SER A 259 13.59 13.97 4.05
CA SER A 259 12.92 13.09 5.01
C SER A 259 11.41 13.03 4.75
N ALA A 260 10.68 12.10 5.39
CA ALA A 260 9.23 11.99 5.23
C ALA A 260 8.53 11.53 6.51
N MET A 261 7.28 11.93 6.66
CA MET A 261 6.33 11.33 7.57
C MET A 261 5.47 10.32 6.81
N VAL A 262 5.31 9.13 7.37
CA VAL A 262 4.39 8.09 6.89
C VAL A 262 3.28 7.94 7.91
N PHE A 263 2.05 7.84 7.45
CA PHE A 263 0.88 7.65 8.33
C PHE A 263 -0.25 6.93 7.61
N ILE A 264 -1.00 6.15 8.36
CA ILE A 264 -2.18 5.42 7.87
C ILE A 264 -3.26 6.42 7.47
N THR A 265 -3.85 6.24 6.30
CA THR A 265 -4.86 7.13 5.75
C THR A 265 -6.23 6.48 5.58
N SER A 266 -6.30 5.18 5.31
CA SER A 266 -7.57 4.49 5.14
C SER A 266 -7.47 3.00 5.43
N ILE A 267 -8.64 2.40 5.65
CA ILE A 267 -8.82 0.94 5.68
C ILE A 267 -9.30 0.50 4.30
N MET A 268 -8.65 -0.51 3.75
CA MET A 268 -8.96 -1.12 2.46
C MET A 268 -9.94 -2.27 2.64
N VAL A 269 -10.97 -2.33 1.79
CA VAL A 269 -11.93 -3.43 1.75
C VAL A 269 -12.25 -3.81 0.31
N GLY A 270 -12.69 -5.05 0.10
CA GLY A 270 -13.12 -5.56 -1.20
C GLY A 270 -14.34 -4.86 -1.79
N ALA A 271 -14.75 -5.30 -2.97
CA ALA A 271 -15.91 -4.77 -3.70
C ALA A 271 -17.21 -4.83 -2.89
N ASN A 272 -17.45 -5.93 -2.20
CA ASN A 272 -18.61 -6.16 -1.33
C ASN A 272 -18.41 -5.66 0.11
N ASN A 273 -17.45 -4.75 0.33
CA ASN A 273 -17.06 -4.29 1.65
C ASN A 273 -16.42 -5.39 2.53
N THR A 274 -15.90 -6.45 1.90
CA THR A 274 -15.22 -7.54 2.59
C THR A 274 -13.90 -7.03 3.17
N PRO A 275 -13.68 -7.13 4.49
CA PRO A 275 -12.41 -6.71 5.08
C PRO A 275 -11.29 -7.68 4.69
N ILE A 276 -10.07 -7.16 4.55
CA ILE A 276 -8.88 -8.00 4.53
C ILE A 276 -8.55 -8.34 5.99
N ASP A 277 -8.67 -9.63 6.34
CA ASP A 277 -8.33 -10.10 7.68
C ASP A 277 -6.84 -9.90 7.98
N ILE A 278 -6.49 -9.74 9.26
CA ILE A 278 -5.10 -9.61 9.71
C ILE A 278 -4.24 -10.82 9.35
N ASN A 279 -4.87 -12.01 9.22
CA ASN A 279 -4.24 -13.24 8.79
C ASN A 279 -4.31 -13.45 7.27
N GLY A 280 -4.70 -12.42 6.52
CA GLY A 280 -4.79 -12.43 5.07
C GLY A 280 -6.02 -13.12 4.50
N ILE A 281 -6.09 -13.11 3.18
CA ILE A 281 -7.11 -13.82 2.41
C ILE A 281 -6.74 -15.29 2.38
N GLN A 282 -7.67 -16.14 2.82
CA GLN A 282 -7.47 -17.58 2.80
C GLN A 282 -7.75 -18.13 1.39
N PRO A 283 -6.88 -19.00 0.86
CA PRO A 283 -7.09 -19.60 -0.45
C PRO A 283 -8.25 -20.62 -0.41
N ASP A 284 -8.82 -20.88 -1.57
CA ASP A 284 -9.85 -21.92 -1.72
C ASP A 284 -9.27 -23.35 -1.67
N VAL A 285 -7.99 -23.47 -2.01
CA VAL A 285 -7.21 -24.70 -1.87
C VAL A 285 -5.88 -24.35 -1.21
N MET A 286 -5.73 -24.81 0.05
CA MET A 286 -4.52 -24.56 0.84
C MET A 286 -3.42 -25.53 0.44
N ILE A 287 -2.31 -25.01 -0.09
CA ILE A 287 -1.11 -25.77 -0.44
C ILE A 287 0.13 -24.96 -0.06
N GLY A 288 1.00 -25.55 0.73
CA GLY A 288 2.22 -24.93 1.23
C GLY A 288 2.16 -24.67 2.73
N ASN A 289 3.22 -24.05 3.22
CA ASN A 289 3.41 -23.79 4.63
C ASN A 289 3.34 -22.29 4.95
N THR A 290 3.26 -21.94 6.23
CA THR A 290 3.26 -20.56 6.71
C THR A 290 4.66 -19.97 6.71
N GLU A 291 4.74 -18.63 6.79
CA GLU A 291 6.00 -17.92 6.95
C GLU A 291 6.80 -18.42 8.18
N ASP A 292 6.12 -18.64 9.31
CA ASP A 292 6.73 -19.14 10.55
C ASP A 292 7.37 -20.53 10.35
N PHE A 293 6.73 -21.39 9.57
CA PHE A 293 7.32 -22.70 9.24
C PHE A 293 8.65 -22.51 8.49
N TYR A 294 8.69 -21.71 7.43
CA TYR A 294 9.92 -21.49 6.67
C TYR A 294 11.00 -20.82 7.53
N ASN A 295 10.63 -19.86 8.37
CA ASN A 295 11.54 -19.20 9.29
C ASN A 295 12.10 -20.12 10.37
N SER A 296 11.39 -21.20 10.72
CA SER A 296 11.90 -22.24 11.64
C SER A 296 13.00 -23.10 11.03
N ILE A 297 13.15 -23.13 9.71
CA ILE A 297 14.21 -23.87 9.01
C ILE A 297 15.51 -23.03 9.04
N ILE A 298 16.47 -23.41 9.87
CA ILE A 298 17.73 -22.69 10.09
C ILE A 298 18.63 -22.74 8.84
N ASP A 299 18.66 -23.90 8.16
CA ASP A 299 19.45 -24.11 6.93
C ASP A 299 18.81 -23.38 5.76
N GLU A 300 19.49 -22.37 5.21
CA GLU A 300 18.98 -21.56 4.11
C GLU A 300 18.68 -22.35 2.83
N ASN A 301 19.49 -23.35 2.50
CA ASN A 301 19.28 -24.17 1.31
C ASN A 301 18.03 -25.03 1.49
N LYS A 302 17.85 -25.69 2.66
CA LYS A 302 16.65 -26.44 2.95
C LYS A 302 15.39 -25.58 2.98
N ARG A 303 15.51 -24.35 3.49
CA ARG A 303 14.40 -23.37 3.46
C ARG A 303 14.01 -23.04 2.03
N LYS A 304 14.99 -22.74 1.18
CA LYS A 304 14.77 -22.46 -0.24
C LYS A 304 14.15 -23.64 -0.96
N ASP A 305 14.69 -24.86 -0.77
CA ASP A 305 14.14 -26.08 -1.35
C ASP A 305 12.68 -26.33 -0.93
N ALA A 306 12.33 -26.05 0.34
CA ALA A 306 10.97 -26.18 0.84
C ALA A 306 10.01 -25.19 0.16
N ILE A 307 10.42 -23.93 0.00
CA ILE A 307 9.64 -22.88 -0.68
C ILE A 307 9.46 -23.25 -2.16
N GLU A 308 10.50 -23.67 -2.85
CA GLU A 308 10.43 -24.08 -4.25
C GLU A 308 9.55 -25.31 -4.44
N SER A 309 9.63 -26.29 -3.54
CA SER A 309 8.78 -27.49 -3.55
C SER A 309 7.30 -27.10 -3.41
N ASP A 310 6.96 -26.25 -2.46
CA ASP A 310 5.58 -25.79 -2.26
C ASP A 310 5.10 -24.95 -3.44
N SER A 311 5.94 -24.08 -3.98
CA SER A 311 5.63 -23.29 -5.17
C SER A 311 5.31 -24.17 -6.38
N LYS A 312 6.06 -25.25 -6.56
CA LYS A 312 5.78 -26.24 -7.61
C LYS A 312 4.44 -26.97 -7.38
N ARG A 313 4.19 -27.44 -6.15
CA ARG A 313 2.93 -28.11 -5.79
C ARG A 313 1.72 -27.23 -6.02
N GLN A 314 1.80 -25.94 -5.70
CA GLN A 314 0.75 -24.96 -5.96
C GLN A 314 0.45 -24.83 -7.46
N PHE A 315 1.49 -24.75 -8.27
CA PHE A 315 1.36 -24.65 -9.72
C PHE A 315 0.79 -25.93 -10.33
N ASP A 316 1.28 -27.11 -9.89
CA ASP A 316 0.78 -28.42 -10.33
C ASP A 316 -0.72 -28.59 -9.98
N GLU A 317 -1.14 -28.15 -8.79
CA GLU A 317 -2.55 -28.15 -8.40
C GLU A 317 -3.42 -27.22 -9.23
N ALA A 318 -2.90 -26.03 -9.59
CA ALA A 318 -3.60 -25.14 -10.51
C ALA A 318 -3.87 -25.80 -11.86
N LEU A 319 -2.90 -26.54 -12.40
CA LEU A 319 -3.08 -27.31 -13.63
C LEU A 319 -4.06 -28.46 -13.46
N ASN A 320 -3.99 -29.21 -12.36
CA ASN A 320 -4.92 -30.30 -12.06
C ASN A 320 -6.36 -29.79 -11.97
N TYR A 321 -6.56 -28.65 -11.28
CA TYR A 321 -7.88 -28.00 -11.18
C TYR A 321 -8.43 -27.62 -12.54
N LEU A 322 -7.60 -27.01 -13.41
CA LEU A 322 -8.02 -26.57 -14.74
C LEU A 322 -8.32 -27.77 -15.66
N ASN A 323 -7.47 -28.80 -15.65
CA ASN A 323 -7.68 -30.01 -16.45
C ASN A 323 -8.95 -30.79 -16.04
N ALA A 324 -9.33 -30.75 -14.77
CA ALA A 324 -10.56 -31.37 -14.28
C ALA A 324 -11.86 -30.60 -14.71
N LYS A 325 -11.71 -29.40 -15.26
CA LYS A 325 -12.81 -28.56 -15.75
C LYS A 325 -13.01 -28.66 -17.27
N GLU A 326 -12.00 -29.18 -17.99
CA GLU A 326 -12.09 -29.49 -19.43
C GLU A 326 -12.84 -30.80 -19.68
#